data_e08bdc1b32fa4e3ca089c6dea3deaba5
#
_entry.id   e08bdc1b32fa4e3ca089c6dea3deaba5
#
_cell.length_a   1.000
_cell.length_b   1.000
_cell.length_c   1.000
_cell.angle_alpha   90.00
_cell.angle_beta   90.00
_cell.angle_gamma   90.00
#
_symmetry.space_group_name_H-M   'P 1'
#
loop_
_entity.id
_entity.type
_entity.pdbx_description
1 polymer ?
#
loop_
_entity_poly.entity_id
_entity_poly.type
_entity_poly.pdbx_seq_one_letter_code
_entity_poly.pdbx_strand_id
1 'polypeptide(L)'
;PETVKVTYSDYTSGAENVTWNAQDVAAVNTNAAGKYTVNGTVSLEGETYQTKCVITVNPQNLLTNPRFEDGENAWILSGTGIKVLMDGKDSKDGNGYLHFYNDSDFTYDVTQTITLDAGIYRFGGYLQGGGNLAADSYEVYASVDGKTQTAEGELNGWKNWSNPEVQD
;
A
#
# COMPACT_ATOMS: atom_id res chain seq x y z
N PRO A 1 13.91 17.11 -10.56
CA PRO A 1 13.80 18.41 -11.25
C PRO A 1 15.15 18.85 -11.79
N GLU A 2 15.16 19.63 -12.88
CA GLU A 2 16.37 20.22 -13.47
C GLU A 2 16.74 21.54 -12.80
N THR A 3 15.77 22.18 -12.16
CA THR A 3 15.95 23.45 -11.47
C THR A 3 15.41 23.39 -10.05
N VAL A 4 15.93 24.25 -9.19
CA VAL A 4 15.45 24.53 -7.83
C VAL A 4 15.13 26.01 -7.67
N LYS A 5 14.15 26.31 -6.82
CA LYS A 5 13.85 27.69 -6.45
C LYS A 5 14.91 28.16 -5.48
N VAL A 6 15.51 29.34 -5.78
CA VAL A 6 16.40 30.03 -4.88
C VAL A 6 15.81 31.39 -4.48
N THR A 7 16.17 31.86 -3.31
CA THR A 7 15.88 33.23 -2.85
C THR A 7 17.19 33.93 -2.66
N TYR A 8 17.34 35.06 -3.34
CA TYR A 8 18.55 35.89 -3.31
C TYR A 8 18.57 36.84 -2.11
N SER A 9 19.70 37.43 -1.86
CA SER A 9 19.89 38.35 -0.72
C SER A 9 19.03 39.62 -0.77
N ASP A 10 18.56 40.00 -1.94
CA ASP A 10 17.61 41.10 -2.15
C ASP A 10 16.12 40.66 -2.01
N TYR A 11 15.89 39.46 -1.52
CA TYR A 11 14.57 38.83 -1.35
C TYR A 11 13.80 38.49 -2.65
N THR A 12 14.41 38.69 -3.80
CA THR A 12 13.86 38.17 -5.06
C THR A 12 14.03 36.65 -5.13
N SER A 13 13.28 35.99 -6.00
CA SER A 13 13.37 34.52 -6.18
C SER A 13 13.54 34.21 -7.66
N GLY A 14 14.33 33.19 -7.94
CA GLY A 14 14.55 32.66 -9.28
C GLY A 14 14.55 31.14 -9.29
N ALA A 15 14.66 30.55 -10.48
CA ALA A 15 14.86 29.13 -10.69
C ALA A 15 16.27 28.93 -11.25
N GLU A 16 17.10 28.16 -10.55
CA GLU A 16 18.48 27.90 -10.92
C GLU A 16 18.70 26.41 -11.23
N ASN A 17 19.61 26.15 -12.17
CA ASN A 17 19.97 24.80 -12.53
C ASN A 17 20.66 24.10 -11.36
N VAL A 18 20.32 22.85 -11.14
CA VAL A 18 20.90 22.00 -10.11
C VAL A 18 21.64 20.82 -10.73
N THR A 19 22.82 20.55 -10.19
CA THR A 19 23.58 19.33 -10.49
C THR A 19 23.38 18.33 -9.35
N TRP A 20 22.65 17.25 -9.63
CA TRP A 20 22.38 16.20 -8.65
C TRP A 20 23.54 15.22 -8.54
N ASN A 21 23.80 14.73 -7.33
CA ASN A 21 24.80 13.69 -7.11
C ASN A 21 24.37 12.40 -7.82
N ALA A 22 25.18 11.95 -8.79
CA ALA A 22 24.86 10.80 -9.62
C ALA A 22 24.76 9.48 -8.82
N GLN A 23 25.51 9.32 -7.74
CA GLN A 23 25.47 8.14 -6.88
C GLN A 23 24.16 8.10 -6.08
N ASP A 24 23.74 9.26 -5.53
CA ASP A 24 22.46 9.37 -4.80
C ASP A 24 21.29 9.10 -5.74
N VAL A 25 21.32 9.63 -6.98
CA VAL A 25 20.29 9.36 -8.00
C VAL A 25 20.23 7.87 -8.33
N ALA A 26 21.39 7.21 -8.53
CA ALA A 26 21.47 5.78 -8.81
C ALA A 26 21.01 4.90 -7.64
N ALA A 27 21.08 5.41 -6.42
CA ALA A 27 20.64 4.70 -5.22
C ALA A 27 19.10 4.73 -5.02
N VAL A 28 18.36 5.54 -5.79
CA VAL A 28 16.89 5.56 -5.72
C VAL A 28 16.34 4.29 -6.33
N ASN A 29 15.79 3.42 -5.48
CA ASN A 29 15.13 2.20 -5.92
C ASN A 29 13.61 2.46 -6.06
N THR A 30 13.13 2.57 -7.28
CA THR A 30 11.71 2.82 -7.56
C THR A 30 10.81 1.62 -7.26
N ASN A 31 11.38 0.43 -7.03
CA ASN A 31 10.65 -0.79 -6.67
C ASN A 31 10.62 -1.02 -5.15
N ALA A 32 11.32 -0.21 -4.37
CA ALA A 32 11.32 -0.31 -2.92
C ALA A 32 10.71 0.96 -2.30
N ALA A 33 9.61 0.78 -1.58
CA ALA A 33 8.98 1.89 -0.86
C ALA A 33 9.93 2.51 0.15
N GLY A 34 9.98 3.85 0.19
CA GLY A 34 10.85 4.55 1.11
C GLY A 34 11.06 6.02 0.76
N LYS A 35 11.89 6.67 1.54
CA LYS A 35 12.32 8.03 1.30
C LYS A 35 13.81 8.04 0.97
N TYR A 36 14.15 8.53 -0.20
CA TYR A 36 15.51 8.65 -0.71
C TYR A 36 15.90 10.12 -0.73
N THR A 37 17.04 10.45 -0.14
CA THR A 37 17.58 11.82 -0.21
C THR A 37 18.62 11.89 -1.30
N VAL A 38 18.44 12.80 -2.23
CA VAL A 38 19.39 13.09 -3.31
C VAL A 38 19.99 14.47 -3.04
N ASN A 39 21.30 14.53 -2.86
CA ASN A 39 22.02 15.77 -2.69
C ASN A 39 22.35 16.41 -4.06
N GLY A 40 22.42 17.72 -4.09
CA GLY A 40 22.73 18.46 -5.29
C GLY A 40 23.45 19.76 -5.00
N THR A 41 23.94 20.38 -6.05
CA THR A 41 24.63 21.67 -5.99
C THR A 41 24.05 22.65 -6.99
N VAL A 42 24.03 23.91 -6.61
CA VAL A 42 23.69 25.07 -7.47
C VAL A 42 24.88 26.01 -7.50
N SER A 43 25.30 26.44 -8.69
CA SER A 43 26.36 27.43 -8.86
C SER A 43 25.75 28.81 -9.17
N LEU A 44 26.07 29.79 -8.32
CA LEU A 44 25.64 31.17 -8.47
C LEU A 44 26.86 32.09 -8.33
N GLU A 45 27.11 32.93 -9.32
CA GLU A 45 28.18 33.92 -9.31
C GLU A 45 29.57 33.35 -8.94
N GLY A 46 29.82 32.08 -9.32
CA GLY A 46 31.09 31.40 -9.03
C GLY A 46 31.13 30.67 -7.69
N GLU A 47 30.13 30.84 -6.85
CA GLU A 47 29.97 30.13 -5.57
C GLU A 47 29.08 28.90 -5.73
N THR A 48 29.30 27.86 -4.89
CA THR A 48 28.55 26.60 -4.92
C THR A 48 27.74 26.44 -3.65
N TYR A 49 26.46 26.26 -3.82
CA TYR A 49 25.48 26.05 -2.73
C TYR A 49 24.95 24.65 -2.72
N GLN A 50 24.79 24.09 -1.53
CA GLN A 50 24.22 22.74 -1.36
C GLN A 50 22.70 22.79 -1.32
N THR A 51 22.10 21.80 -1.97
CA THR A 51 20.65 21.55 -1.91
C THR A 51 20.36 20.08 -1.78
N LYS A 52 19.11 19.70 -1.53
CA LYS A 52 18.68 18.32 -1.48
C LYS A 52 17.24 18.15 -1.99
N CYS A 53 16.96 17.00 -2.57
CA CYS A 53 15.62 16.55 -2.90
C CYS A 53 15.29 15.30 -2.11
N VAL A 54 14.07 15.18 -1.60
CA VAL A 54 13.56 13.94 -1.00
C VAL A 54 12.56 13.33 -1.97
N ILE A 55 12.90 12.14 -2.47
CA ILE A 55 12.04 11.34 -3.33
C ILE A 55 11.31 10.34 -2.45
N THR A 56 9.99 10.35 -2.47
CA THR A 56 9.17 9.34 -1.78
C THR A 56 8.70 8.32 -2.80
N VAL A 57 9.12 7.09 -2.63
CA VAL A 57 8.59 5.92 -3.36
C VAL A 57 7.50 5.31 -2.50
N ASN A 58 6.26 5.35 -2.99
CA ASN A 58 5.13 4.78 -2.28
C ASN A 58 5.11 3.25 -2.45
N PRO A 59 4.59 2.50 -1.46
CA PRO A 59 4.35 1.07 -1.62
C PRO A 59 3.49 0.79 -2.84
N GLN A 60 3.89 -0.19 -3.65
CA GLN A 60 3.09 -0.71 -4.75
C GLN A 60 2.20 -1.84 -4.24
N ASN A 61 0.92 -1.84 -4.60
CA ASN A 61 0.08 -3.01 -4.39
C ASN A 61 0.41 -4.03 -5.50
N LEU A 62 0.87 -5.21 -5.09
CA LEU A 62 1.30 -6.27 -6.01
C LEU A 62 0.19 -7.28 -6.29
N LEU A 63 -0.94 -7.20 -5.58
CA LEU A 63 -2.10 -8.02 -5.85
C LEU A 63 -2.79 -7.58 -7.14
N THR A 64 -3.33 -8.52 -7.87
CA THR A 64 -4.22 -8.24 -8.98
C THR A 64 -5.62 -8.00 -8.43
N ASN A 65 -6.32 -6.99 -8.93
CA ASN A 65 -7.68 -6.63 -8.48
C ASN A 65 -7.83 -6.52 -6.94
N PRO A 66 -6.98 -5.76 -6.25
CA PRO A 66 -6.93 -5.74 -4.78
C PRO A 66 -8.15 -5.07 -4.13
N ARG A 67 -8.99 -4.41 -4.92
CA ARG A 67 -10.21 -3.71 -4.48
C ARG A 67 -11.48 -4.37 -4.97
N PHE A 68 -11.37 -5.51 -5.64
CA PHE A 68 -12.49 -6.22 -6.23
C PHE A 68 -13.28 -5.42 -7.28
N GLU A 69 -12.67 -4.38 -7.88
CA GLU A 69 -13.33 -3.54 -8.91
C GLU A 69 -13.60 -4.29 -10.22
N ASP A 70 -12.97 -5.44 -10.42
CA ASP A 70 -13.21 -6.38 -11.53
C ASP A 70 -13.85 -7.69 -11.01
N GLY A 71 -14.81 -7.56 -10.10
CA GLY A 71 -15.47 -8.70 -9.50
C GLY A 71 -14.50 -9.66 -8.79
N GLU A 72 -14.67 -10.96 -9.05
CA GLU A 72 -13.83 -12.01 -8.45
C GLU A 72 -12.53 -12.28 -9.23
N ASN A 73 -12.24 -11.50 -10.28
CA ASN A 73 -11.06 -11.71 -11.11
C ASN A 73 -9.78 -11.79 -10.28
N ALA A 74 -8.97 -12.83 -10.54
CA ALA A 74 -7.73 -13.18 -9.84
C ALA A 74 -7.89 -13.64 -8.37
N TRP A 75 -9.11 -13.72 -7.84
CA TRP A 75 -9.38 -14.24 -6.51
C TRP A 75 -10.11 -15.58 -6.57
N ILE A 76 -9.79 -16.45 -5.65
CA ILE A 76 -10.48 -17.74 -5.44
C ILE A 76 -11.28 -17.61 -4.15
N LEU A 77 -12.60 -17.68 -4.29
CA LEU A 77 -13.54 -17.67 -3.17
C LEU A 77 -13.99 -19.09 -2.90
N SER A 78 -13.92 -19.51 -1.65
CA SER A 78 -14.42 -20.84 -1.21
C SER A 78 -15.21 -20.71 0.09
N GLY A 79 -16.09 -21.68 0.34
CA GLY A 79 -16.98 -21.66 1.49
C GLY A 79 -18.36 -21.11 1.16
N THR A 80 -19.06 -20.62 2.17
CA THR A 80 -20.43 -20.11 2.05
C THR A 80 -20.54 -18.67 2.56
N GLY A 81 -21.59 -17.97 2.15
CA GLY A 81 -21.88 -16.63 2.66
C GLY A 81 -20.93 -15.53 2.14
N ILE A 82 -20.15 -15.82 1.09
CA ILE A 82 -19.17 -14.89 0.53
C ILE A 82 -19.46 -14.59 -0.94
N LYS A 83 -19.31 -13.34 -1.34
CA LYS A 83 -19.44 -12.86 -2.72
C LYS A 83 -18.78 -11.50 -2.89
N VAL A 84 -18.51 -11.12 -4.12
CA VAL A 84 -18.13 -9.75 -4.44
C VAL A 84 -19.37 -8.92 -4.78
N LEU A 85 -19.48 -7.73 -4.23
CA LEU A 85 -20.49 -6.73 -4.55
C LEU A 85 -19.83 -5.48 -5.14
N MET A 86 -20.57 -4.78 -6.01
CA MET A 86 -20.09 -3.65 -6.80
C MET A 86 -20.94 -2.38 -6.60
N ASP A 87 -21.60 -2.25 -5.48
CA ASP A 87 -22.53 -1.14 -5.22
C ASP A 87 -21.95 -0.02 -4.34
N GLY A 88 -20.71 -0.18 -3.89
CA GLY A 88 -19.96 0.79 -3.10
C GLY A 88 -20.50 1.05 -1.69
N LYS A 89 -21.58 0.38 -1.27
CA LYS A 89 -22.27 0.70 0.00
C LYS A 89 -21.38 0.48 1.21
N ASP A 90 -20.65 -0.63 1.21
CA ASP A 90 -19.83 -1.09 2.33
C ASP A 90 -18.35 -1.22 1.96
N SER A 91 -17.95 -0.67 0.82
CA SER A 91 -16.54 -0.61 0.43
C SER A 91 -15.76 0.40 1.28
N LYS A 92 -14.47 0.14 1.47
CA LYS A 92 -13.53 1.10 2.05
C LYS A 92 -13.17 2.19 1.04
N ASP A 93 -13.05 1.79 -0.22
CA ASP A 93 -12.63 2.62 -1.34
C ASP A 93 -13.14 1.99 -2.65
N GLY A 94 -13.62 2.81 -3.58
CA GLY A 94 -14.20 2.35 -4.83
C GLY A 94 -15.62 1.77 -4.68
N ASN A 95 -15.99 0.89 -5.61
CA ASN A 95 -17.31 0.25 -5.65
C ASN A 95 -17.26 -1.22 -5.27
N GLY A 96 -16.15 -1.91 -5.59
CA GLY A 96 -15.96 -3.33 -5.33
C GLY A 96 -15.62 -3.60 -3.86
N TYR A 97 -16.17 -4.69 -3.33
CA TYR A 97 -15.80 -5.21 -2.02
C TYR A 97 -16.21 -6.65 -1.83
N LEU A 98 -15.49 -7.34 -0.98
CA LEU A 98 -15.84 -8.67 -0.56
C LEU A 98 -16.90 -8.59 0.53
N HIS A 99 -18.06 -9.20 0.28
CA HIS A 99 -19.18 -9.27 1.22
C HIS A 99 -19.29 -10.68 1.77
N PHE A 100 -19.45 -10.81 3.07
CA PHE A 100 -19.66 -12.07 3.77
C PHE A 100 -20.86 -11.93 4.72
N TYR A 101 -21.78 -12.84 4.60
CA TYR A 101 -22.98 -12.91 5.46
C TYR A 101 -23.66 -14.26 5.33
N ASN A 102 -24.11 -14.81 6.45
CA ASN A 102 -25.03 -15.94 6.49
C ASN A 102 -25.89 -15.83 7.76
N ASP A 103 -27.08 -16.44 7.72
CA ASP A 103 -27.99 -16.55 8.87
C ASP A 103 -27.60 -17.70 9.83
N SER A 104 -26.65 -18.51 9.44
CA SER A 104 -26.11 -19.65 10.21
C SER A 104 -24.60 -19.55 10.27
N ASP A 105 -23.98 -20.32 11.17
CA ASP A 105 -22.52 -20.44 11.23
C ASP A 105 -21.94 -20.82 9.87
N PHE A 106 -20.88 -20.16 9.45
CA PHE A 106 -20.23 -20.39 8.18
C PHE A 106 -18.74 -20.14 8.26
N THR A 107 -18.04 -20.72 7.31
CA THR A 107 -16.61 -20.47 7.08
C THR A 107 -16.38 -20.13 5.61
N TYR A 108 -15.38 -19.33 5.36
CA TYR A 108 -14.96 -18.99 4.01
C TYR A 108 -13.45 -18.80 3.95
N ASP A 109 -12.93 -18.86 2.74
CA ASP A 109 -11.54 -18.54 2.45
C ASP A 109 -11.46 -17.79 1.11
N VAL A 110 -10.58 -16.79 1.04
CA VAL A 110 -10.37 -15.97 -0.13
C VAL A 110 -8.90 -15.81 -0.40
N THR A 111 -8.45 -16.35 -1.51
CA THR A 111 -7.03 -16.46 -1.80
C THR A 111 -6.65 -15.90 -3.17
N GLN A 112 -5.42 -15.46 -3.27
CA GLN A 112 -4.74 -15.16 -4.51
C GLN A 112 -3.31 -15.67 -4.43
N THR A 113 -2.84 -16.32 -5.49
CA THR A 113 -1.44 -16.74 -5.59
C THR A 113 -0.69 -15.79 -6.51
N ILE A 114 0.42 -15.25 -6.04
CA ILE A 114 1.29 -14.35 -6.80
C ILE A 114 2.73 -14.84 -6.72
N THR A 115 3.54 -14.46 -7.70
CA THR A 115 4.99 -14.73 -7.69
C THR A 115 5.71 -13.44 -7.37
N LEU A 116 6.58 -13.48 -6.37
CA LEU A 116 7.36 -12.34 -5.91
C LEU A 116 8.86 -12.66 -5.96
N ASP A 117 9.68 -11.65 -6.21
CA ASP A 117 11.12 -11.74 -6.00
C ASP A 117 11.43 -11.86 -4.50
N ALA A 118 12.65 -12.29 -4.17
CA ALA A 118 13.07 -12.31 -2.77
C ALA A 118 13.06 -10.90 -2.17
N GLY A 119 12.37 -10.72 -1.05
CA GLY A 119 12.17 -9.42 -0.42
C GLY A 119 11.35 -9.51 0.86
N ILE A 120 11.13 -8.36 1.48
CA ILE A 120 10.25 -8.22 2.63
C ILE A 120 8.93 -7.61 2.13
N TYR A 121 7.84 -8.27 2.44
CA TYR A 121 6.51 -7.89 2.00
C TYR A 121 5.58 -7.71 3.18
N ARG A 122 4.55 -6.89 2.99
CA ARG A 122 3.41 -6.79 3.88
C ARG A 122 2.17 -7.18 3.12
N PHE A 123 1.35 -8.01 3.73
CA PHE A 123 0.03 -8.36 3.25
C PHE A 123 -1.02 -8.01 4.30
N GLY A 124 -2.08 -7.35 3.90
CA GLY A 124 -3.14 -6.93 4.81
C GLY A 124 -4.37 -6.45 4.07
N GLY A 125 -5.41 -6.16 4.83
CA GLY A 125 -6.66 -5.67 4.26
C GLY A 125 -7.48 -4.90 5.28
N TYR A 126 -8.45 -4.15 4.78
CA TYR A 126 -9.44 -3.48 5.62
C TYR A 126 -10.66 -4.37 5.81
N LEU A 127 -11.01 -4.60 7.06
CA LEU A 127 -12.17 -5.41 7.47
C LEU A 127 -13.15 -4.56 8.27
N GLN A 128 -14.43 -4.80 8.06
CA GLN A 128 -15.51 -4.26 8.88
C GLN A 128 -16.62 -5.28 8.99
N GLY A 129 -17.43 -5.16 9.98
CA GLY A 129 -18.63 -5.99 10.11
C GLY A 129 -19.21 -5.98 11.50
N GLY A 130 -20.34 -6.62 11.64
CA GLY A 130 -21.04 -6.87 12.88
C GLY A 130 -21.56 -8.30 12.89
N GLY A 131 -21.94 -8.76 14.07
CA GLY A 131 -22.43 -10.13 14.30
C GLY A 131 -22.27 -10.51 15.76
N ASN A 132 -22.09 -11.77 16.04
CA ASN A 132 -21.72 -12.24 17.36
C ASN A 132 -20.21 -12.06 17.59
N LEU A 133 -19.79 -10.85 17.91
CA LEU A 133 -18.39 -10.45 18.02
C LEU A 133 -17.55 -11.30 19.01
N ALA A 134 -18.20 -12.06 19.89
CA ALA A 134 -17.51 -12.95 20.82
C ALA A 134 -17.16 -14.33 20.20
N ALA A 135 -17.78 -14.69 19.07
CA ALA A 135 -17.60 -15.99 18.39
C ALA A 135 -16.99 -15.86 16.99
N ASP A 136 -17.13 -14.69 16.37
CA ASP A 136 -16.66 -14.45 15.01
C ASP A 136 -15.17 -14.09 15.00
N SER A 137 -14.40 -14.72 14.11
CA SER A 137 -12.98 -14.48 13.95
C SER A 137 -12.61 -14.36 12.47
N TYR A 138 -11.57 -13.58 12.21
CA TYR A 138 -10.95 -13.45 10.90
C TYR A 138 -9.46 -13.56 11.00
N GLU A 139 -8.89 -14.15 9.98
CA GLU A 139 -7.44 -14.14 9.78
C GLU A 139 -7.12 -13.55 8.41
N VAL A 140 -6.10 -12.71 8.38
CA VAL A 140 -5.35 -12.39 7.17
C VAL A 140 -4.09 -13.23 7.22
N TYR A 141 -3.79 -13.96 6.15
CA TYR A 141 -2.63 -14.83 6.14
C TYR A 141 -1.82 -14.75 4.85
N ALA A 142 -0.54 -15.04 4.95
CA ALA A 142 0.36 -15.24 3.83
C ALA A 142 1.12 -16.55 3.99
N SER A 143 1.21 -17.34 2.92
CA SER A 143 1.93 -18.61 2.91
C SER A 143 3.03 -18.60 1.86
N VAL A 144 4.27 -18.88 2.28
CA VAL A 144 5.45 -18.96 1.43
C VAL A 144 6.22 -20.23 1.79
N ASP A 145 6.54 -21.07 0.80
CA ASP A 145 7.29 -22.32 0.98
C ASP A 145 6.76 -23.22 2.12
N GLY A 146 5.43 -23.29 2.27
CA GLY A 146 4.76 -24.10 3.29
C GLY A 146 4.78 -23.49 4.70
N LYS A 147 5.27 -22.28 4.86
CA LYS A 147 5.16 -21.52 6.12
C LYS A 147 4.04 -20.51 5.99
N THR A 148 3.19 -20.45 6.98
CA THR A 148 2.07 -19.51 7.04
C THR A 148 2.26 -18.54 8.21
N GLN A 149 2.08 -17.28 7.93
CA GLN A 149 1.96 -16.22 8.92
C GLN A 149 0.51 -15.72 8.92
N THR A 150 -0.04 -15.45 10.09
CA THR A 150 -1.41 -14.98 10.27
C THR A 150 -1.45 -13.72 11.12
N ALA A 151 -2.43 -12.89 10.84
CA ALA A 151 -2.83 -11.79 11.72
C ALA A 151 -4.34 -11.84 11.93
N GLU A 152 -4.76 -11.85 13.17
CA GLU A 152 -6.19 -11.81 13.50
C GLU A 152 -6.76 -10.44 13.20
N GLY A 153 -7.97 -10.42 12.63
CA GLY A 153 -8.75 -9.22 12.42
C GLY A 153 -9.91 -9.15 13.43
N GLU A 154 -10.29 -7.94 13.78
CA GLU A 154 -11.40 -7.67 14.67
C GLU A 154 -12.59 -7.10 13.90
N LEU A 155 -13.80 -7.54 14.26
CA LEU A 155 -15.06 -6.95 13.82
C LEU A 155 -15.55 -5.94 14.86
N ASN A 156 -15.42 -4.69 14.55
CA ASN A 156 -15.75 -3.60 15.46
C ASN A 156 -17.07 -2.89 15.12
N GLY A 157 -17.88 -3.49 14.25
CA GLY A 157 -19.12 -2.92 13.75
C GLY A 157 -18.99 -2.32 12.33
N TRP A 158 -20.12 -1.89 11.78
CA TRP A 158 -20.19 -1.28 10.46
C TRP A 158 -19.45 0.05 10.40
N LYS A 159 -18.66 0.22 9.34
CA LYS A 159 -17.82 1.41 9.08
C LYS A 159 -16.71 1.62 10.13
N ASN A 160 -16.54 0.69 11.05
CA ASN A 160 -15.45 0.68 12.02
C ASN A 160 -14.37 -0.31 11.55
N TRP A 161 -13.40 0.19 10.82
CA TRP A 161 -12.42 -0.60 10.09
C TRP A 161 -11.28 -1.10 10.97
N SER A 162 -11.00 -2.40 10.91
CA SER A 162 -9.73 -2.97 11.34
C SER A 162 -8.81 -3.16 10.13
N ASN A 163 -7.51 -3.25 10.37
CA ASN A 163 -6.49 -3.41 9.33
C ASN A 163 -5.41 -4.41 9.79
N PRO A 164 -5.74 -5.71 9.86
CA PRO A 164 -4.72 -6.71 10.16
C PRO A 164 -3.70 -6.82 9.04
N GLU A 165 -2.43 -6.98 9.42
CA GLU A 165 -1.30 -7.10 8.49
C GLU A 165 -0.35 -8.19 8.94
N VAL A 166 0.16 -8.97 8.01
CA VAL A 166 1.31 -9.87 8.18
C VAL A 166 2.52 -9.32 7.45
N GLN A 167 3.69 -9.59 7.97
CA GLN A 167 4.96 -9.20 7.36
C GLN A 167 5.91 -10.39 7.32
N ASP A 168 6.48 -10.66 6.14
CA ASP A 168 7.53 -11.65 5.93
C ASP A 168 8.69 -11.05 5.13
#